data_717f72df9a052d50e62c2f8c6fcf31ee
#
_entry.id   717f72df9a052d50e62c2f8c6fcf31ee
#
_cell.length_a   1.000
_cell.length_b   1.000
_cell.length_c   1.000
_cell.angle_alpha   90.00
_cell.angle_beta   90.00
_cell.angle_gamma   90.00
#
_symmetry.space_group_name_H-M   'P 1'
#
loop_
_entity.id
_entity.type
_entity.pdbx_description
1 polymer ?
#
loop_
_entity_poly.entity_id
_entity_poly.type
_entity_poly.pdbx_seq_one_letter_code
_entity_poly.pdbx_strand_id
1 'polypeptide(L)'
;MEPEKPILKKGFKIPEHNLRTSITKVEPDKIITRGYSQDDLIGNLSFSDMIFLLLKGELPNEKQSKIFSHVLVSFSDHGVTPPSTQATRIIASSGSPINNSVAGGLLSFGKNHAGAIEKSMKLFQDSIKSLTALGSL
;
A
#
# COMPACT_ATOMS: atom_id res chain seq x y z
N MET A 1 28.56 -41.31 -34.59
CA MET A 1 28.16 -40.39 -33.49
C MET A 1 27.00 -39.57 -34.02
N GLU A 2 25.78 -39.98 -33.70
CA GLU A 2 24.58 -39.22 -34.09
C GLU A 2 24.53 -37.93 -33.26
N PRO A 3 24.15 -36.80 -33.89
CA PRO A 3 24.01 -35.56 -33.14
C PRO A 3 22.82 -35.68 -32.15
N GLU A 4 23.06 -35.39 -30.86
CA GLU A 4 22.01 -35.31 -29.85
C GLU A 4 20.90 -34.37 -30.29
N LYS A 5 19.67 -34.87 -30.31
CA LYS A 5 18.48 -34.05 -30.57
C LYS A 5 18.38 -32.95 -29.49
N PRO A 6 18.17 -31.69 -29.86
CA PRO A 6 18.03 -30.63 -28.91
C PRO A 6 16.80 -30.92 -27.99
N ILE A 7 17.04 -30.92 -26.69
CA ILE A 7 15.96 -31.02 -25.70
C ILE A 7 15.08 -29.79 -25.88
N LEU A 8 13.90 -29.99 -26.49
CA LEU A 8 12.87 -28.97 -26.62
C LEU A 8 12.39 -28.60 -25.21
N LYS A 9 12.94 -27.53 -24.65
CA LYS A 9 12.38 -26.93 -23.43
C LYS A 9 11.00 -26.39 -23.79
N LYS A 10 9.94 -27.09 -23.33
CA LYS A 10 8.59 -26.54 -23.37
C LYS A 10 8.62 -25.25 -22.54
N GLY A 11 8.63 -24.09 -23.20
CA GLY A 11 8.57 -22.80 -22.52
C GLY A 11 7.31 -22.77 -21.69
N PHE A 12 7.43 -22.49 -20.40
CA PHE A 12 6.30 -22.22 -19.53
C PHE A 12 5.61 -20.97 -20.06
N LYS A 13 4.49 -21.14 -20.78
CA LYS A 13 3.64 -20.04 -21.17
C LYS A 13 2.92 -19.57 -19.92
N ILE A 14 3.33 -18.43 -19.38
CA ILE A 14 2.53 -17.71 -18.40
C ILE A 14 1.21 -17.39 -19.11
N PRO A 15 0.05 -17.83 -18.58
CA PRO A 15 -1.21 -17.43 -19.16
C PRO A 15 -1.27 -15.91 -19.25
N GLU A 16 -1.65 -15.37 -20.40
CA GLU A 16 -1.94 -13.93 -20.52
C GLU A 16 -3.11 -13.63 -19.60
N HIS A 17 -2.81 -13.29 -18.35
CA HIS A 17 -3.79 -12.71 -17.46
C HIS A 17 -4.04 -11.29 -17.96
N ASN A 18 -5.27 -11.05 -18.40
CA ASN A 18 -5.72 -9.71 -18.78
C ASN A 18 -5.88 -8.85 -17.53
N LEU A 19 -4.76 -8.64 -16.82
CA LEU A 19 -4.70 -7.86 -15.59
C LEU A 19 -4.87 -6.39 -15.95
N ARG A 20 -5.96 -5.79 -15.49
CA ARG A 20 -6.24 -4.36 -15.67
C ARG A 20 -6.11 -3.64 -14.34
N THR A 21 -5.54 -2.47 -14.39
CA THR A 21 -5.46 -1.55 -13.25
C THR A 21 -5.83 -0.15 -13.70
N SER A 22 -6.48 0.61 -12.82
CA SER A 22 -6.72 2.05 -13.00
C SER A 22 -5.63 2.91 -12.37
N ILE A 23 -4.58 2.29 -11.81
CA ILE A 23 -3.54 2.99 -11.07
C ILE A 23 -2.38 3.35 -11.98
N THR A 24 -1.83 2.37 -12.70
CA THR A 24 -0.60 2.56 -13.44
C THR A 24 -0.73 2.06 -14.87
N LYS A 25 -0.29 2.87 -15.83
CA LYS A 25 -0.07 2.49 -17.23
C LYS A 25 1.43 2.50 -17.49
N VAL A 26 1.95 1.40 -18.04
CA VAL A 26 3.34 1.27 -18.46
C VAL A 26 3.42 1.34 -19.97
N GLU A 27 4.23 2.23 -20.50
CA GLU A 27 4.57 2.41 -21.90
C GLU A 27 6.09 2.13 -22.07
N PRO A 28 6.60 1.91 -23.28
CA PRO A 28 8.01 1.51 -23.49
C PRO A 28 9.03 2.41 -22.80
N ASP A 29 8.75 3.71 -22.73
CA ASP A 29 9.65 4.75 -22.22
C ASP A 29 8.99 5.63 -21.14
N LYS A 30 7.78 5.29 -20.68
CA LYS A 30 7.02 6.11 -19.75
C LYS A 30 6.15 5.30 -18.82
N ILE A 31 6.16 5.68 -17.55
CA ILE A 31 5.22 5.19 -16.54
C ILE A 31 4.26 6.32 -16.18
N ILE A 32 2.97 6.04 -16.22
CA ILE A 32 1.91 6.99 -15.87
C ILE A 32 1.18 6.44 -14.66
N THR A 33 1.17 7.18 -13.56
CA THR A 33 0.48 6.82 -12.32
C THR A 33 -0.67 7.77 -12.06
N ARG A 34 -1.90 7.24 -11.98
CA ARG A 34 -3.12 8.04 -11.78
C ARG A 34 -3.27 9.22 -12.75
N GLY A 35 -2.75 9.08 -13.98
CA GLY A 35 -2.80 10.10 -15.03
C GLY A 35 -1.59 11.05 -15.06
N TYR A 36 -0.70 10.99 -14.09
CA TYR A 36 0.52 11.80 -14.01
C TYR A 36 1.74 11.02 -14.49
N SER A 37 2.67 11.68 -15.19
CA SER A 37 3.95 11.07 -15.52
C SER A 37 4.74 10.78 -14.24
N GLN A 38 5.35 9.60 -14.15
CA GLN A 38 6.20 9.27 -13.00
C GLN A 38 7.37 10.25 -12.85
N ASP A 39 7.90 10.75 -13.96
CA ASP A 39 8.98 11.75 -13.96
C ASP A 39 8.53 13.08 -13.32
N ASP A 40 7.27 13.49 -13.59
CA ASP A 40 6.70 14.69 -12.98
C ASP A 40 6.40 14.51 -11.48
N LEU A 41 6.08 13.28 -11.06
CA LEU A 41 5.84 12.98 -9.64
C LEU A 41 7.14 12.95 -8.83
N ILE A 42 8.22 12.44 -9.44
CA ILE A 42 9.54 12.37 -8.80
C ILE A 42 10.07 13.80 -8.59
N GLY A 43 10.40 14.15 -7.35
CA GLY A 43 10.92 15.47 -7.00
C GLY A 43 9.86 16.55 -6.73
N ASN A 44 8.60 16.34 -7.14
CA ASN A 44 7.51 17.29 -6.91
C ASN A 44 6.50 16.83 -5.86
N LEU A 45 6.44 15.53 -5.56
CA LEU A 45 5.57 14.99 -4.53
C LEU A 45 6.34 14.51 -3.30
N SER A 46 5.76 14.75 -2.12
CA SER A 46 6.20 14.06 -0.91
C SER A 46 5.75 12.58 -0.94
N PHE A 47 6.43 11.73 -0.16
CA PHE A 47 6.04 10.31 -0.06
C PHE A 47 4.61 10.13 0.45
N SER A 48 4.17 10.95 1.41
CA SER A 48 2.80 10.93 1.91
C SER A 48 1.79 11.31 0.83
N ASP A 49 2.09 12.31 0.00
CA ASP A 49 1.18 12.73 -1.06
C ASP A 49 1.11 11.70 -2.18
N MET A 50 2.21 11.00 -2.46
CA MET A 50 2.19 9.86 -3.37
C MET A 50 1.29 8.73 -2.87
N ILE A 51 1.36 8.38 -1.58
CA ILE A 51 0.44 7.40 -0.99
C ILE A 51 -1.01 7.89 -1.11
N PHE A 52 -1.27 9.17 -0.82
CA PHE A 52 -2.61 9.76 -0.94
C PHE A 52 -3.13 9.64 -2.37
N LEU A 53 -2.33 10.02 -3.37
CA LEU A 53 -2.66 9.90 -4.79
C LEU A 53 -3.01 8.46 -5.19
N LEU A 54 -2.22 7.49 -4.75
CA LEU A 54 -2.48 6.07 -5.03
C LEU A 54 -3.81 5.59 -4.46
N LEU A 55 -4.16 6.00 -3.24
CA LEU A 55 -5.37 5.59 -2.53
C LEU A 55 -6.61 6.34 -3.02
N LYS A 56 -6.52 7.65 -3.21
CA LYS A 56 -7.65 8.52 -3.55
C LYS A 56 -7.85 8.72 -5.04
N GLY A 57 -6.79 8.61 -5.84
CA GLY A 57 -6.82 8.84 -7.29
C GLY A 57 -6.66 10.30 -7.69
N GLU A 58 -6.49 11.20 -6.75
CA GLU A 58 -6.33 12.65 -6.92
C GLU A 58 -5.23 13.17 -6.00
N LEU A 59 -4.63 14.30 -6.35
CA LEU A 59 -3.63 14.95 -5.50
C LEU A 59 -4.30 15.59 -4.27
N PRO A 60 -3.65 15.52 -3.08
CA PRO A 60 -4.17 16.19 -1.90
C PRO A 60 -4.04 17.71 -2.03
N ASN A 61 -5.00 18.45 -1.48
CA ASN A 61 -4.78 19.86 -1.18
C ASN A 61 -3.86 20.00 0.03
N GLU A 62 -3.40 21.23 0.31
CA GLU A 62 -2.44 21.52 1.38
C GLU A 62 -2.89 21.00 2.76
N LYS A 63 -4.18 21.17 3.11
CA LYS A 63 -4.73 20.70 4.38
C LYS A 63 -4.76 19.16 4.45
N GLN A 64 -5.17 18.52 3.36
CA GLN A 64 -5.21 17.05 3.25
C GLN A 64 -3.80 16.46 3.34
N SER A 65 -2.84 17.03 2.61
CA SER A 65 -1.43 16.63 2.66
C SER A 65 -0.89 16.67 4.09
N LYS A 66 -1.09 17.81 4.77
CA LYS A 66 -0.63 18.02 6.15
C LYS A 66 -1.26 17.01 7.12
N ILE A 67 -2.58 16.87 7.10
CA ILE A 67 -3.28 15.93 7.99
C ILE A 67 -2.84 14.49 7.70
N PHE A 68 -2.80 14.09 6.43
CA PHE A 68 -2.43 12.73 6.05
C PHE A 68 -1.00 12.40 6.45
N SER A 69 -0.06 13.33 6.26
CA SER A 69 1.32 13.18 6.75
C SER A 69 1.37 12.99 8.27
N HIS A 70 0.61 13.78 9.05
CA HIS A 70 0.54 13.61 10.51
C HIS A 70 -0.01 12.24 10.91
N VAL A 71 -1.03 11.73 10.21
CA VAL A 71 -1.57 10.38 10.44
C VAL A 71 -0.48 9.34 10.21
N LEU A 72 0.24 9.39 9.09
CA LEU A 72 1.33 8.45 8.79
C LEU A 72 2.43 8.48 9.85
N VAL A 73 2.82 9.67 10.30
CA VAL A 73 3.82 9.84 11.36
C VAL A 73 3.33 9.25 12.68
N SER A 74 2.04 9.41 13.01
CA SER A 74 1.49 8.99 14.31
C SER A 74 1.54 7.47 14.54
N PHE A 75 1.61 6.67 13.50
CA PHE A 75 1.69 5.20 13.62
C PHE A 75 2.96 4.59 12.99
N SER A 76 3.98 5.41 12.70
CA SER A 76 5.25 4.93 12.13
C SER A 76 6.00 4.01 13.07
N ASP A 77 5.87 4.23 14.38
CA ASP A 77 6.41 3.34 15.42
C ASP A 77 5.38 3.12 16.52
N HIS A 78 5.32 1.91 17.02
CA HIS A 78 4.40 1.50 18.09
C HIS A 78 5.13 0.66 19.17
N GLY A 79 6.45 0.61 19.14
CA GLY A 79 7.29 -0.12 20.08
C GLY A 79 7.28 -1.63 19.83
N VAL A 80 7.75 -2.38 20.83
CA VAL A 80 8.05 -3.83 20.72
C VAL A 80 6.93 -4.73 21.22
N THR A 81 5.90 -4.18 21.85
CA THR A 81 4.84 -4.96 22.50
C THR A 81 3.67 -5.37 21.61
N PRO A 82 3.39 -4.68 20.49
CA PRO A 82 2.26 -5.03 19.62
C PRO A 82 2.37 -6.44 19.03
N PRO A 83 1.25 -7.14 18.82
CA PRO A 83 1.22 -8.48 18.25
C PRO A 83 1.99 -8.60 16.92
N SER A 84 1.88 -7.60 16.04
CA SER A 84 2.60 -7.57 14.75
C SER A 84 4.11 -7.55 14.93
N THR A 85 4.62 -6.70 15.82
CA THR A 85 6.05 -6.62 16.10
C THR A 85 6.55 -7.92 16.74
N GLN A 86 5.79 -8.49 17.66
CA GLN A 86 6.16 -9.77 18.29
C GLN A 86 6.18 -10.91 17.28
N ALA A 87 5.16 -11.05 16.43
CA ALA A 87 5.10 -12.06 15.37
C ALA A 87 6.29 -11.91 14.40
N THR A 88 6.56 -10.69 13.94
CA THR A 88 7.70 -10.40 13.07
C THR A 88 9.03 -10.84 13.72
N ARG A 89 9.25 -10.49 14.99
CA ARG A 89 10.48 -10.84 15.72
C ARG A 89 10.65 -12.34 15.92
N ILE A 90 9.56 -13.06 16.25
CA ILE A 90 9.59 -14.51 16.42
C ILE A 90 9.98 -15.18 15.08
N ILE A 91 9.36 -14.79 13.98
CA ILE A 91 9.67 -15.35 12.67
C ILE A 91 11.10 -15.01 12.25
N ALA A 92 11.55 -13.78 12.47
CA ALA A 92 12.92 -13.36 12.17
C ALA A 92 13.96 -14.15 13.00
N SER A 93 13.66 -14.49 14.25
CA SER A 93 14.56 -15.24 15.12
C SER A 93 14.83 -16.67 14.65
N SER A 94 13.98 -17.22 13.77
CA SER A 94 14.20 -18.52 13.12
C SER A 94 15.13 -18.47 11.91
N GLY A 95 15.69 -17.29 11.58
CA GLY A 95 16.52 -17.08 10.39
C GLY A 95 15.72 -16.80 9.11
N SER A 96 14.41 -16.56 9.21
CA SER A 96 13.57 -16.19 8.06
C SER A 96 13.98 -14.83 7.46
N PRO A 97 13.94 -14.69 6.13
CA PRO A 97 14.17 -13.40 5.47
C PRO A 97 13.22 -12.31 5.98
N ILE A 98 13.65 -11.05 5.90
CA ILE A 98 12.89 -9.91 6.44
C ILE A 98 11.50 -9.76 5.82
N ASN A 99 11.36 -10.02 4.53
CA ASN A 99 10.06 -9.98 3.83
C ASN A 99 9.06 -10.99 4.41
N ASN A 100 9.50 -12.22 4.73
CA ASN A 100 8.65 -13.25 5.34
C ASN A 100 8.26 -12.84 6.77
N SER A 101 9.20 -12.29 7.51
CA SER A 101 8.99 -11.84 8.88
C SER A 101 7.96 -10.69 8.93
N VAL A 102 8.08 -9.70 8.03
CA VAL A 102 7.13 -8.60 7.91
C VAL A 102 5.76 -9.09 7.47
N ALA A 103 5.70 -10.02 6.49
CA ALA A 103 4.43 -10.60 6.05
C ALA A 103 3.72 -11.31 7.21
N GLY A 104 4.43 -12.10 8.02
CA GLY A 104 3.88 -12.74 9.22
C GLY A 104 3.38 -11.73 10.26
N GLY A 105 4.08 -10.62 10.44
CA GLY A 105 3.62 -9.51 11.28
C GLY A 105 2.32 -8.90 10.78
N LEU A 106 2.20 -8.65 9.48
CA LEU A 106 0.98 -8.11 8.87
C LEU A 106 -0.23 -9.04 9.03
N LEU A 107 -0.04 -10.36 8.99
CA LEU A 107 -1.10 -11.33 9.22
C LEU A 107 -1.68 -11.29 10.65
N SER A 108 -1.00 -10.65 11.60
CA SER A 108 -1.51 -10.48 12.97
C SER A 108 -2.44 -9.26 13.13
N PHE A 109 -2.63 -8.44 12.10
CA PHE A 109 -3.59 -7.35 12.12
C PHE A 109 -5.02 -7.90 12.13
N GLY A 110 -5.86 -7.28 12.95
CA GLY A 110 -7.22 -7.71 13.11
C GLY A 110 -8.04 -6.78 14.01
N LYS A 111 -9.23 -7.23 14.41
CA LYS A 111 -10.16 -6.42 15.20
C LYS A 111 -9.55 -5.79 16.46
N ASN A 112 -8.67 -6.53 17.13
CA ASN A 112 -8.06 -6.11 18.40
C ASN A 112 -6.66 -5.51 18.23
N HIS A 113 -6.14 -5.50 16.99
CA HIS A 113 -4.84 -4.92 16.64
C HIS A 113 -4.96 -4.21 15.29
N ALA A 114 -4.75 -2.90 15.27
CA ALA A 114 -5.00 -1.97 14.16
C ALA A 114 -6.49 -1.72 13.80
N GLY A 115 -7.45 -2.49 14.31
CA GLY A 115 -8.89 -2.31 14.02
C GLY A 115 -9.51 -1.02 14.57
N ALA A 116 -8.82 -0.30 15.44
CA ALA A 116 -9.27 1.00 15.95
C ALA A 116 -9.28 2.09 14.87
N ILE A 117 -8.42 1.99 13.85
CA ILE A 117 -8.32 2.96 12.75
C ILE A 117 -9.64 3.01 11.98
N GLU A 118 -10.16 1.85 11.56
CA GLU A 118 -11.43 1.76 10.84
C GLU A 118 -12.61 2.33 11.66
N LYS A 119 -12.67 1.99 12.95
CA LYS A 119 -13.71 2.49 13.85
C LYS A 119 -13.66 4.01 14.00
N SER A 120 -12.46 4.58 14.15
CA SER A 120 -12.27 6.03 14.25
C SER A 120 -12.68 6.73 12.95
N MET A 121 -12.29 6.20 11.80
CA MET A 121 -12.69 6.74 10.51
C MET A 121 -14.21 6.73 10.34
N LYS A 122 -14.88 5.64 10.70
CA LYS A 122 -16.33 5.53 10.65
C LYS A 122 -17.00 6.54 11.55
N LEU A 123 -16.52 6.69 12.79
CA LEU A 123 -17.04 7.68 13.75
C LEU A 123 -16.97 9.11 13.17
N PHE A 124 -15.84 9.51 12.61
CA PHE A 124 -15.69 10.83 11.98
C PHE A 124 -16.62 11.00 10.79
N GLN A 125 -16.72 10.01 9.90
CA GLN A 125 -17.61 10.06 8.76
C GLN A 125 -19.08 10.20 9.16
N ASP A 126 -19.52 9.44 10.14
CA ASP A 126 -20.91 9.49 10.65
C ASP A 126 -21.21 10.83 11.35
N SER A 127 -20.23 11.37 12.09
CA SER A 127 -20.35 12.70 12.73
C SER A 127 -20.46 13.82 11.69
N ILE A 128 -19.65 13.80 10.64
CA ILE A 128 -19.71 14.80 9.56
C ILE A 128 -21.07 14.72 8.84
N LYS A 129 -21.54 13.53 8.50
CA LYS A 129 -22.86 13.34 7.87
C LYS A 129 -24.00 13.92 8.75
N SER A 130 -23.94 13.68 10.05
CA SER A 130 -24.95 14.19 10.99
C SER A 130 -24.92 15.72 11.07
N LEU A 131 -23.72 16.34 11.13
CA LEU A 131 -23.58 17.79 11.14
C LEU A 131 -24.06 18.43 9.82
N THR A 132 -23.74 17.83 8.68
CA THR A 132 -24.23 18.31 7.37
C THR A 132 -25.75 18.23 7.28
N ALA A 133 -26.36 17.14 7.77
CA ALA A 133 -27.82 16.98 7.79
C ALA A 133 -28.53 18.01 8.68
N LEU A 134 -27.85 18.51 9.73
CA LEU A 134 -28.38 19.55 10.63
C LEU A 134 -28.13 20.97 10.10
N GLY A 135 -27.51 21.14 8.91
CA GLY A 135 -27.22 22.47 8.34
C GLY A 135 -26.14 23.25 9.10
N SER A 136 -25.28 22.57 9.88
CA SER A 136 -24.24 23.17 10.71
C SER A 136 -22.87 23.28 10.03
N LEU A 137 -22.79 22.89 8.73
CA LEU A 137 -21.59 22.97 7.88
C LEU A 137 -21.93 23.57 6.52
#